data_774b9e89d96b67df2f584848c1f21898
#
_entry.id   774b9e89d96b67df2f584848c1f21898
#
_cell.length_a   1.000
_cell.length_b   1.000
_cell.length_c   1.000
_cell.angle_alpha   90.00
_cell.angle_beta   90.00
_cell.angle_gamma   90.00
#
_symmetry.space_group_name_H-M   'P 1'
#
loop_
_entity.id
_entity.type
_entity.pdbx_description
1 polymer ?
#
loop_
_entity_poly.entity_id
_entity_poly.type
_entity_poly.pdbx_seq_one_letter_code
_entity_poly.pdbx_strand_id
1 'polypeptide(L)'
;MPLARYAVYRGGPQIWVAPTADDSDGWLASMRHIAIESGAFVVTVPQFIPSDAFPDDFPVPLPPDKQVFGRGGAAVIEPSSGEVIAGPLYNGEGIVVADCDLRRGLHAKRWFDSVGHYSREDALARETANLTEPAE
;
A
#
# COMPACT_ATOMS: atom_id res chain seq x y z
N MET A 1 -1.68 -8.78 -4.94
CA MET A 1 -2.71 -9.71 -5.49
C MET A 1 -4.10 -9.11 -5.27
N PRO A 2 -4.87 -8.81 -6.34
CA PRO A 2 -6.17 -8.13 -6.21
C PRO A 2 -7.19 -8.90 -5.37
N LEU A 3 -7.35 -10.20 -5.57
CA LEU A 3 -8.31 -11.01 -4.83
C LEU A 3 -7.98 -11.10 -3.32
N ALA A 4 -6.70 -11.17 -2.96
CA ALA A 4 -6.30 -11.15 -1.55
C ALA A 4 -6.61 -9.79 -0.90
N ARG A 5 -6.42 -8.68 -1.62
CA ARG A 5 -6.82 -7.35 -1.12
C ARG A 5 -8.31 -7.28 -0.90
N TYR A 6 -9.11 -7.75 -1.87
CA TYR A 6 -10.56 -7.77 -1.74
C TYR A 6 -11.02 -8.54 -0.48
N ALA A 7 -10.41 -9.71 -0.21
CA ALA A 7 -10.71 -10.46 1.00
C ALA A 7 -10.41 -9.68 2.29
N VAL A 8 -9.31 -8.93 2.33
CA VAL A 8 -8.97 -8.07 3.47
C VAL A 8 -9.94 -6.89 3.58
N TYR A 9 -10.34 -6.26 2.47
CA TYR A 9 -11.31 -5.16 2.48
C TYR A 9 -12.66 -5.58 3.08
N ARG A 10 -13.09 -6.81 2.85
CA ARG A 10 -14.30 -7.38 3.48
C ARG A 10 -14.21 -7.42 5.01
N GLY A 11 -13.03 -7.46 5.57
CA GLY A 11 -12.80 -7.34 7.02
C GLY A 11 -13.02 -5.92 7.57
N GLY A 12 -13.24 -4.93 6.71
CA GLY A 12 -13.53 -3.55 7.09
C GLY A 12 -12.37 -2.83 7.78
N PRO A 13 -11.12 -2.92 7.28
CA PRO A 13 -10.02 -2.23 7.92
C PRO A 13 -10.25 -0.71 7.90
N GLN A 14 -9.87 -0.05 8.98
CA GLN A 14 -9.87 1.42 9.07
C GLN A 14 -8.48 1.99 8.81
N ILE A 15 -7.45 1.22 9.16
CA ILE A 15 -6.04 1.53 8.92
C ILE A 15 -5.41 0.28 8.30
N TRP A 16 -4.73 0.47 7.18
CA TRP A 16 -3.97 -0.55 6.47
C TRP A 16 -2.49 -0.28 6.61
N VAL A 17 -1.77 -1.16 7.30
CA VAL A 17 -0.31 -1.05 7.47
C VAL A 17 0.38 -1.88 6.38
N ALA A 18 1.25 -1.24 5.60
CA ALA A 18 1.91 -1.80 4.43
C ALA A 18 3.44 -1.60 4.49
N PRO A 19 4.15 -2.34 5.35
CA PRO A 19 5.61 -2.35 5.33
C PRO A 19 6.10 -3.07 4.07
N THR A 20 7.22 -2.59 3.48
CA THR A 20 7.75 -3.12 2.23
C THR A 20 9.24 -2.81 2.06
N ALA A 21 9.89 -3.58 1.19
CA ALA A 21 11.22 -3.26 0.65
C ALA A 21 11.15 -2.44 -0.66
N ASP A 22 9.95 -2.33 -1.27
CA ASP A 22 9.76 -1.55 -2.51
C ASP A 22 9.62 -0.06 -2.18
N ASP A 23 10.58 0.74 -2.61
CA ASP A 23 10.65 2.18 -2.43
C ASP A 23 10.31 2.98 -3.71
N SER A 24 9.76 2.31 -4.71
CA SER A 24 9.43 2.91 -6.01
C SER A 24 8.22 3.86 -5.95
N ASP A 25 8.16 4.78 -6.92
CA ASP A 25 6.98 5.62 -7.11
C ASP A 25 5.74 4.80 -7.49
N GLY A 26 5.95 3.65 -8.15
CA GLY A 26 4.88 2.67 -8.46
C GLY A 26 4.26 2.07 -7.20
N TRP A 27 5.08 1.80 -6.17
CA TRP A 27 4.56 1.37 -4.87
C TRP A 27 3.69 2.45 -4.24
N LEU A 28 4.17 3.70 -4.16
CA LEU A 28 3.40 4.80 -3.59
C LEU A 28 2.08 5.01 -4.34
N ALA A 29 2.09 4.94 -5.67
CA ALA A 29 0.88 5.02 -6.49
C ALA A 29 -0.11 3.88 -6.16
N SER A 30 0.40 2.65 -5.96
CA SER A 30 -0.40 1.50 -5.55
C SER A 30 -1.03 1.69 -4.17
N MET A 31 -0.28 2.27 -3.22
CA MET A 31 -0.79 2.54 -1.86
C MET A 31 -1.88 3.62 -1.87
N ARG A 32 -1.74 4.64 -2.71
CA ARG A 32 -2.78 5.65 -2.92
C ARG A 32 -4.06 5.05 -3.49
N HIS A 33 -3.92 4.16 -4.47
CA HIS A 33 -5.05 3.41 -5.02
C HIS A 33 -5.73 2.52 -3.97
N ILE A 34 -4.94 1.81 -3.17
CA ILE A 34 -5.45 0.94 -2.09
C ILE A 34 -6.22 1.75 -1.03
N ALA A 35 -5.75 2.94 -0.68
CA ALA A 35 -6.47 3.82 0.26
C ALA A 35 -7.88 4.15 -0.25
N ILE A 36 -7.99 4.56 -1.51
CA ILE A 36 -9.29 4.86 -2.15
C ILE A 36 -10.16 3.61 -2.25
N GLU A 37 -9.58 2.49 -2.73
CA GLU A 37 -10.30 1.25 -3.00
C GLU A 37 -10.85 0.61 -1.71
N SER A 38 -10.09 0.67 -0.61
CA SER A 38 -10.48 0.09 0.69
C SER A 38 -11.33 1.03 1.54
N GLY A 39 -11.28 2.34 1.30
CA GLY A 39 -11.81 3.35 2.21
C GLY A 39 -11.08 3.38 3.57
N ALA A 40 -9.82 2.97 3.61
CA ALA A 40 -8.99 2.94 4.82
C ALA A 40 -7.79 3.89 4.67
N PHE A 41 -7.31 4.44 5.79
CA PHE A 41 -5.99 5.07 5.80
C PHE A 41 -4.93 4.02 5.49
N VAL A 42 -3.94 4.38 4.67
CA VAL A 42 -2.79 3.51 4.41
C VAL A 42 -1.55 4.12 5.05
N VAL A 43 -0.87 3.32 5.87
CA VAL A 43 0.43 3.64 6.46
C VAL A 43 1.46 2.76 5.78
N THR A 44 2.22 3.32 4.85
CA THR A 44 3.29 2.60 4.17
C THR A 44 4.65 2.96 4.73
N VAL A 45 5.50 1.95 4.87
CA VAL A 45 6.83 2.11 5.48
C VAL A 45 7.86 1.35 4.64
N PRO A 46 8.29 1.92 3.48
CA PRO A 46 9.47 1.43 2.79
C PRO A 46 10.72 1.65 3.62
N GLN A 47 11.62 0.69 3.58
CA GLN A 47 12.86 0.73 4.36
C GLN A 47 13.84 1.75 3.78
N PHE A 48 14.42 2.61 4.63
CA PHE A 48 15.61 3.37 4.29
C PHE A 48 16.86 2.52 4.56
N ILE A 49 17.72 2.37 3.55
CA ILE A 49 18.96 1.60 3.64
C ILE A 49 20.07 2.47 3.04
N PRO A 50 20.93 3.09 3.88
CA PRO A 50 22.02 3.93 3.39
C PRO A 50 23.08 3.13 2.60
N SER A 51 23.92 3.81 1.86
CA SER A 51 24.95 3.20 1.01
C SER A 51 26.00 2.41 1.78
N ASP A 52 26.22 2.78 3.03
CA ASP A 52 27.19 2.17 3.95
C ASP A 52 26.54 1.14 4.93
N ALA A 53 25.29 0.76 4.67
CA ALA A 53 24.57 -0.23 5.50
C ALA A 53 25.19 -1.63 5.48
N PHE A 54 25.96 -1.93 4.43
CA PHE A 54 26.57 -3.23 4.21
C PHE A 54 28.10 -3.10 4.19
N PRO A 55 28.84 -4.15 4.57
CA PRO A 55 30.30 -4.15 4.48
C PRO A 55 30.79 -4.09 3.01
N ASP A 56 32.05 -3.66 2.81
CA ASP A 56 32.63 -3.46 1.49
C ASP A 56 32.69 -4.73 0.61
N ASP A 57 32.74 -5.90 1.26
CA ASP A 57 32.75 -7.21 0.60
C ASP A 57 31.33 -7.80 0.38
N PHE A 58 30.29 -7.00 0.60
CA PHE A 58 28.91 -7.45 0.37
C PHE A 58 28.70 -7.82 -1.12
N PRO A 59 28.14 -9.02 -1.41
CA PRO A 59 28.13 -9.56 -2.77
C PRO A 59 27.19 -8.81 -3.73
N VAL A 60 26.33 -7.92 -3.22
CA VAL A 60 25.42 -7.11 -4.04
C VAL A 60 25.85 -5.65 -3.96
N PRO A 61 26.54 -5.13 -4.97
CA PRO A 61 26.96 -3.74 -4.97
C PRO A 61 25.76 -2.79 -5.12
N LEU A 62 25.94 -1.56 -4.65
CA LEU A 62 24.99 -0.48 -4.91
C LEU A 62 24.85 -0.27 -6.42
N PRO A 63 23.63 -0.25 -6.99
CA PRO A 63 23.42 0.03 -8.41
C PRO A 63 24.04 1.40 -8.80
N PRO A 64 24.67 1.52 -9.99
CA PRO A 64 25.39 2.73 -10.38
C PRO A 64 24.56 4.01 -10.45
N ASP A 65 23.26 3.87 -10.65
CA ASP A 65 22.26 4.95 -10.72
C ASP A 65 21.63 5.30 -9.37
N LYS A 66 22.01 4.58 -8.31
CA LYS A 66 21.47 4.79 -6.96
C LYS A 66 22.52 5.37 -6.01
N GLN A 67 22.08 6.22 -5.12
CA GLN A 67 22.88 6.78 -4.02
C GLN A 67 22.75 6.01 -2.72
N VAL A 68 21.69 5.22 -2.59
CA VAL A 68 21.36 4.42 -1.42
C VAL A 68 20.74 3.09 -1.85
N PHE A 69 20.83 2.04 -1.05
CA PHE A 69 20.18 0.75 -1.34
C PHE A 69 18.66 0.82 -1.26
N GLY A 70 18.13 1.59 -0.31
CA GLY A 70 16.71 1.88 -0.18
C GLY A 70 16.49 3.33 0.19
N ARG A 71 15.70 4.07 -0.59
CA ARG A 71 15.48 5.51 -0.35
C ARG A 71 14.45 5.80 0.74
N GLY A 72 13.77 4.77 1.28
CA GLY A 72 12.65 4.96 2.19
C GLY A 72 11.38 5.38 1.45
N GLY A 73 10.56 6.21 2.10
CA GLY A 73 9.29 6.69 1.56
C GLY A 73 8.12 6.46 2.51
N ALA A 74 8.39 6.43 3.83
CA ALA A 74 7.32 6.30 4.82
C ALA A 74 6.27 7.40 4.65
N ALA A 75 5.01 7.01 4.57
CA ALA A 75 3.91 7.93 4.29
C ALA A 75 2.59 7.47 4.92
N VAL A 76 1.73 8.44 5.20
CA VAL A 76 0.33 8.21 5.58
C VAL A 76 -0.57 8.79 4.49
N ILE A 77 -1.53 7.98 4.03
CA ILE A 77 -2.40 8.28 2.89
C ILE A 77 -3.84 8.24 3.35
N GLU A 78 -4.61 9.23 2.99
CA GLU A 78 -6.00 9.35 3.38
C GLU A 78 -6.95 8.61 2.40
N PRO A 79 -8.12 8.11 2.85
CA PRO A 79 -8.97 7.20 2.09
C PRO A 79 -9.82 7.85 0.98
N SER A 80 -10.08 9.17 1.04
CA SER A 80 -11.07 9.76 0.13
C SER A 80 -10.49 10.12 -1.24
N SER A 81 -9.31 10.74 -1.27
CA SER A 81 -8.62 11.19 -2.49
C SER A 81 -7.32 10.43 -2.77
N GLY A 82 -6.85 9.62 -1.81
CA GLY A 82 -5.53 9.03 -1.89
C GLY A 82 -4.41 10.05 -1.73
N GLU A 83 -4.68 11.18 -1.09
CA GLU A 83 -3.67 12.20 -0.80
C GLU A 83 -2.71 11.71 0.27
N VAL A 84 -1.42 12.01 0.09
CA VAL A 84 -0.40 11.81 1.11
C VAL A 84 -0.52 12.93 2.14
N ILE A 85 -1.01 12.63 3.34
CA ILE A 85 -1.23 13.61 4.41
C ILE A 85 -0.02 13.77 5.34
N ALA A 86 0.93 12.85 5.30
CA ALA A 86 2.22 12.97 5.96
C ALA A 86 3.27 12.14 5.21
N GLY A 87 4.49 12.65 5.09
CA GLY A 87 5.52 12.08 4.23
C GLY A 87 5.33 12.48 2.75
N PRO A 88 5.92 11.76 1.77
CA PRO A 88 6.84 10.65 2.01
C PRO A 88 8.20 11.10 2.56
N LEU A 89 8.74 10.33 3.52
CA LEU A 89 10.06 10.56 4.09
C LEU A 89 11.09 9.77 3.28
N TYR A 90 11.86 10.48 2.46
CA TYR A 90 12.90 9.89 1.63
C TYR A 90 14.31 10.23 2.15
N ASN A 91 15.27 9.36 1.83
CA ASN A 91 16.72 9.55 2.00
C ASN A 91 17.15 9.86 3.43
N GLY A 92 16.47 9.31 4.41
CA GLY A 92 16.81 9.49 5.81
C GLY A 92 15.92 8.68 6.75
N GLU A 93 16.36 8.61 7.99
CA GLU A 93 15.61 8.03 9.09
C GLU A 93 14.72 9.09 9.75
N GLY A 94 13.58 8.67 10.27
CA GLY A 94 12.70 9.58 10.99
C GLY A 94 11.34 8.97 11.31
N ILE A 95 10.50 9.79 11.93
CA ILE A 95 9.13 9.42 12.30
C ILE A 95 8.16 10.29 11.49
N VAL A 96 7.22 9.65 10.81
CA VAL A 96 6.11 10.30 10.12
C VAL A 96 4.87 10.16 10.99
N VAL A 97 4.20 11.27 11.29
CA VAL A 97 3.01 11.30 12.14
C VAL A 97 1.88 12.01 11.42
N ALA A 98 0.67 11.47 11.52
CA ALA A 98 -0.55 12.10 11.01
C ALA A 98 -1.74 11.83 11.93
N ASP A 99 -2.67 12.78 11.97
CA ASP A 99 -3.98 12.56 12.59
C ASP A 99 -4.92 11.91 11.59
N CYS A 100 -5.44 10.72 11.94
CA CYS A 100 -6.33 9.93 11.11
C CYS A 100 -7.77 10.00 11.66
N ASP A 101 -8.58 10.89 11.13
CA ASP A 101 -10.02 10.88 11.44
C ASP A 101 -10.70 9.71 10.73
N LEU A 102 -10.97 8.64 11.46
CA LEU A 102 -11.53 7.39 10.92
C LEU A 102 -12.91 7.58 10.27
N ARG A 103 -13.63 8.68 10.57
CA ARG A 103 -14.89 9.02 9.90
C ARG A 103 -14.69 9.29 8.42
N ARG A 104 -13.50 9.72 7.98
CA ARG A 104 -13.18 9.92 6.58
C ARG A 104 -13.29 8.64 5.74
N GLY A 105 -12.98 7.49 6.34
CA GLY A 105 -13.20 6.19 5.70
C GLY A 105 -14.68 5.91 5.42
N LEU A 106 -15.57 6.26 6.36
CA LEU A 106 -17.02 6.14 6.14
C LEU A 106 -17.50 7.10 5.04
N HIS A 107 -16.97 8.32 4.99
CA HIS A 107 -17.28 9.26 3.90
C HIS A 107 -16.81 8.76 2.55
N ALA A 108 -15.60 8.20 2.46
CA ALA A 108 -15.06 7.62 1.23
C ALA A 108 -15.97 6.51 0.70
N LYS A 109 -16.41 5.60 1.57
CA LYS A 109 -17.31 4.48 1.21
C LYS A 109 -18.71 4.91 0.73
N ARG A 110 -19.15 6.12 1.01
CA ARG A 110 -20.41 6.65 0.42
C ARG A 110 -20.30 6.86 -1.09
N TRP A 111 -19.09 7.16 -1.58
CA TRP A 111 -18.82 7.40 -3.00
C TRP A 111 -18.35 6.14 -3.70
N PHE A 112 -17.49 5.39 -3.06
CA PHE A 112 -16.94 4.15 -3.60
C PHE A 112 -16.74 3.12 -2.48
N ASP A 113 -17.56 2.07 -2.48
CA ASP A 113 -17.44 0.94 -1.57
C ASP A 113 -17.27 -0.34 -2.39
N SER A 114 -16.03 -0.73 -2.57
CA SER A 114 -15.64 -1.88 -3.40
C SER A 114 -16.17 -3.22 -2.86
N VAL A 115 -16.50 -3.30 -1.57
CA VAL A 115 -17.02 -4.50 -0.91
C VAL A 115 -18.48 -4.37 -0.47
N GLY A 116 -19.08 -3.21 -0.68
CA GLY A 116 -20.48 -2.91 -0.39
C GLY A 116 -21.30 -2.73 -1.66
N HIS A 117 -21.82 -1.50 -1.88
CA HIS A 117 -22.80 -1.24 -2.96
C HIS A 117 -22.23 -1.37 -4.39
N TYR A 118 -20.90 -1.38 -4.56
CA TYR A 118 -20.25 -1.69 -5.86
C TYR A 118 -19.87 -3.16 -5.99
N SER A 119 -20.00 -3.96 -4.92
CA SER A 119 -19.64 -5.37 -4.98
C SER A 119 -20.65 -6.18 -5.82
N ARG A 120 -20.13 -7.08 -6.62
CA ARG A 120 -20.87 -8.06 -7.41
C ARG A 120 -20.39 -9.46 -7.05
N GLU A 121 -20.81 -9.93 -5.86
CA GLU A 121 -20.39 -11.24 -5.35
C GLU A 121 -20.81 -12.38 -6.28
N ASP A 122 -21.95 -12.25 -6.96
CA ASP A 122 -22.43 -13.18 -7.96
C ASP A 122 -21.47 -13.31 -9.16
N ALA A 123 -20.92 -12.17 -9.62
CA ALA A 123 -19.93 -12.16 -10.69
C ALA A 123 -18.60 -12.72 -10.22
N LEU A 124 -18.13 -12.30 -9.04
CA LEU A 124 -16.88 -12.79 -8.46
C LEU A 124 -16.90 -14.30 -8.23
N ALA A 125 -17.98 -14.84 -7.69
CA ALA A 125 -18.10 -16.29 -7.45
C ALA A 125 -18.00 -17.07 -8.76
N ARG A 126 -18.63 -16.60 -9.82
CA ARG A 126 -18.58 -17.25 -11.14
C ARG A 126 -17.19 -17.21 -11.77
N GLU A 127 -16.53 -16.04 -11.73
CA GLU A 127 -15.22 -15.85 -12.36
C GLU A 127 -14.08 -16.53 -11.55
N THR A 128 -14.23 -16.64 -10.22
CA THR A 128 -13.23 -17.29 -9.39
C THR A 128 -13.38 -18.82 -9.31
N ALA A 129 -14.57 -19.35 -9.58
CA ALA A 129 -14.77 -20.81 -9.62
C ALA A 129 -13.83 -21.50 -10.62
N ASN A 130 -13.61 -20.86 -11.76
CA ASN A 130 -12.74 -21.38 -12.82
C ASN A 130 -11.23 -21.29 -12.47
N LEU A 131 -10.85 -20.52 -11.45
CA LEU A 131 -9.45 -20.40 -11.02
C LEU A 131 -8.99 -21.52 -10.07
N THR A 132 -9.93 -22.31 -9.57
CA THR A 132 -9.67 -23.40 -8.64
C THR A 132 -9.60 -24.77 -9.33
N GLU A 133 -9.96 -24.86 -10.60
CA GLU A 133 -9.79 -26.09 -11.38
C GLU A 133 -8.32 -26.19 -11.84
N PRO A 134 -7.63 -27.32 -11.58
CA PRO A 134 -6.29 -27.52 -12.12
C PRO A 134 -6.37 -27.49 -13.65
N ALA A 135 -5.43 -26.78 -14.28
CA ALA A 135 -5.27 -26.86 -15.73
C ALA A 135 -4.98 -28.32 -16.11
N GLU A 136 -5.80 -28.91 -16.99
CA GLU A 136 -5.58 -30.23 -17.54
C GLU A 136 -4.28 -30.31 -18.34
#